data_b8e0ab85618396c4ef09520b00df016b
#
_entry.id   b8e0ab85618396c4ef09520b00df016b
#
_cell.length_a   1.000
_cell.length_b   1.000
_cell.length_c   1.000
_cell.angle_alpha   90.00
_cell.angle_beta   90.00
_cell.angle_gamma   90.00
#
_symmetry.space_group_name_H-M   'P 1'
#
loop_
_entity.id
_entity.type
_entity.pdbx_description
1 polymer ?
#
loop_
_entity_poly.entity_id
_entity_poly.type
_entity_poly.pdbx_seq_one_letter_code
_entity_poly.pdbx_strand_id
1 'polypeptide(L)'
;QMCIRDRFNIGVTKQIQMTVNTGVKGTLAKLLATEDLVVEHKTCETASFDVARRVLTLPNWEKATEEVYDLLVAHEVGHALFTPNRQWDDLPCPKSIINVTEDARIEKLMKRKYGGLPKTFYRGYRELDAMDFFMIPDDQDEINLVDKINLHFKSGAVTPSEFAPEHEYLVDLVGETETFEDAIEAAVEIYKVMQEIEKQKELEKLAETEEGEEEGGGSGNLGEGEQTPDLEIIDPNQPWDQGQQMQQKGVQEGKASGGNS
;
A
#
# COMPACT_ATOMS: atom_id res chain seq x y z
N GLN A 1 31.78 5.04 16.35
CA GLN A 1 30.57 4.64 15.60
C GLN A 1 30.42 3.13 15.73
N MET A 2 29.58 2.69 16.65
CA MET A 2 29.23 1.27 16.84
C MET A 2 27.85 1.05 16.24
N CYS A 3 27.81 0.29 15.16
CA CYS A 3 26.59 -0.14 14.52
C CYS A 3 25.78 -1.03 15.46
N ILE A 4 24.50 -0.70 15.66
CA ILE A 4 23.53 -1.41 16.52
C ILE A 4 23.20 -2.82 15.99
N ARG A 5 23.82 -3.27 14.92
CA ARG A 5 23.51 -4.54 14.23
C ARG A 5 24.07 -5.82 14.89
N ASP A 6 24.93 -5.72 15.88
CA ASP A 6 25.70 -6.89 16.38
C ASP A 6 25.28 -7.40 17.77
N ARG A 7 24.10 -7.07 18.30
CA ARG A 7 23.68 -7.47 19.66
C ARG A 7 22.58 -8.50 19.78
N PHE A 8 22.17 -9.16 18.73
CA PHE A 8 21.20 -10.27 18.85
C PHE A 8 21.75 -11.62 18.39
N ASN A 9 22.86 -12.01 19.00
CA ASN A 9 23.24 -13.41 19.02
C ASN A 9 23.06 -13.93 20.45
N ILE A 10 21.82 -14.06 20.91
CA ILE A 10 21.46 -14.72 22.15
C ILE A 10 20.62 -15.94 21.82
N GLY A 11 21.22 -17.09 22.04
CA GLY A 11 20.60 -18.36 22.35
C GLY A 11 19.49 -18.83 21.42
N VAL A 12 19.80 -19.83 20.61
CA VAL A 12 18.83 -20.66 19.89
C VAL A 12 17.86 -21.28 20.88
N THR A 13 16.84 -20.55 21.29
CA THR A 13 15.60 -21.13 21.76
C THR A 13 14.93 -21.69 20.50
N LYS A 14 14.80 -23.02 20.46
CA LYS A 14 14.09 -23.76 19.41
C LYS A 14 12.64 -23.24 19.40
N GLN A 15 12.37 -22.15 18.69
CA GLN A 15 11.01 -21.73 18.40
C GLN A 15 10.40 -22.88 17.60
N ILE A 16 9.40 -23.51 18.18
CA ILE A 16 8.51 -24.40 17.44
C ILE A 16 7.86 -23.52 16.42
N GLN A 17 8.33 -23.58 15.20
CA GLN A 17 7.75 -22.91 14.05
C GLN A 17 6.38 -23.57 13.86
N MET A 18 5.33 -22.96 14.42
CA MET A 18 3.96 -23.40 14.19
C MET A 18 3.66 -23.04 12.74
N THR A 19 3.68 -24.03 11.88
CA THR A 19 3.24 -23.89 10.51
C THR A 19 1.74 -23.55 10.51
N VAL A 20 1.39 -22.42 9.89
CA VAL A 20 -0.01 -22.00 9.76
C VAL A 20 -0.83 -23.12 9.10
N ASN A 21 -1.95 -23.49 9.71
CA ASN A 21 -2.84 -24.49 9.15
C ASN A 21 -3.74 -23.87 8.07
N THR A 22 -3.27 -23.93 6.83
CA THR A 22 -3.97 -23.35 5.68
C THR A 22 -5.39 -23.89 5.47
N GLY A 23 -5.65 -25.15 5.83
CA GLY A 23 -7.00 -25.73 5.75
C GLY A 23 -7.97 -25.07 6.74
N VAL A 24 -7.49 -24.72 7.94
CA VAL A 24 -8.30 -23.98 8.92
C VAL A 24 -8.58 -22.57 8.42
N LYS A 25 -7.60 -21.89 7.80
CA LYS A 25 -7.79 -20.55 7.24
C LYS A 25 -8.79 -20.55 6.08
N GLY A 26 -8.75 -21.55 5.21
CA GLY A 26 -9.75 -21.73 4.17
C GLY A 26 -11.18 -21.95 4.74
N THR A 27 -11.31 -22.72 5.82
CA THR A 27 -12.59 -22.90 6.50
C THR A 27 -13.07 -21.60 7.15
N LEU A 28 -12.18 -20.85 7.80
CA LEU A 28 -12.48 -19.55 8.38
C LEU A 28 -13.02 -18.58 7.31
N ALA A 29 -12.37 -18.51 6.15
CA ALA A 29 -12.80 -17.66 5.05
C ALA A 29 -14.24 -17.95 4.62
N LYS A 30 -14.58 -19.24 4.39
CA LYS A 30 -15.93 -19.66 4.02
C LYS A 30 -16.99 -19.35 5.07
N LEU A 31 -16.65 -19.53 6.34
CA LEU A 31 -17.54 -19.21 7.45
C LEU A 31 -17.82 -17.71 7.58
N LEU A 32 -16.78 -16.87 7.46
CA LEU A 32 -16.93 -15.43 7.51
C LEU A 32 -17.66 -14.88 6.28
N ALA A 33 -17.37 -15.40 5.09
CA ALA A 33 -18.05 -15.00 3.86
C ALA A 33 -19.50 -15.44 3.80
N THR A 34 -19.91 -16.42 4.64
CA THR A 34 -21.23 -17.08 4.61
C THR A 34 -21.55 -17.73 3.26
N GLU A 35 -20.52 -18.11 2.51
CA GLU A 35 -20.61 -18.79 1.23
C GLU A 35 -19.45 -19.78 1.03
N ASP A 36 -19.58 -20.71 0.10
CA ASP A 36 -18.55 -21.70 -0.24
C ASP A 36 -17.56 -21.12 -1.26
N LEU A 37 -16.68 -20.23 -0.80
CA LEU A 37 -15.60 -19.66 -1.61
C LEU A 37 -14.62 -20.73 -2.08
N VAL A 38 -14.05 -20.54 -3.27
CA VAL A 38 -12.85 -21.27 -3.67
C VAL A 38 -11.64 -20.61 -2.99
N VAL A 39 -10.90 -21.38 -2.18
CA VAL A 39 -9.70 -20.90 -1.50
C VAL A 39 -8.48 -21.59 -2.09
N GLU A 40 -7.56 -20.81 -2.65
CA GLU A 40 -6.31 -21.28 -3.23
C GLU A 40 -5.12 -20.75 -2.44
N HIS A 41 -4.08 -21.57 -2.32
CA HIS A 41 -2.81 -21.17 -1.74
C HIS A 41 -1.75 -21.15 -2.84
N LYS A 42 -1.10 -20.00 -3.06
CA LYS A 42 -0.13 -19.81 -4.13
C LYS A 42 1.12 -19.08 -3.62
N THR A 43 2.22 -19.22 -4.36
CA THR A 43 3.36 -18.34 -4.19
C THR A 43 3.02 -17.01 -4.84
N CYS A 44 2.66 -16.02 -4.03
CA CYS A 44 2.31 -14.67 -4.44
C CYS A 44 2.73 -13.69 -3.33
N GLU A 45 2.78 -12.42 -3.65
CA GLU A 45 3.28 -11.38 -2.76
C GLU A 45 2.28 -11.01 -1.67
N THR A 46 0.98 -11.02 -1.99
CA THR A 46 -0.09 -10.72 -1.05
C THR A 46 -1.31 -11.61 -1.29
N ALA A 47 -2.30 -11.53 -0.40
CA ALA A 47 -3.61 -12.12 -0.61
C ALA A 47 -4.39 -11.30 -1.65
N SER A 48 -5.39 -11.94 -2.28
CA SER A 48 -6.30 -11.27 -3.20
C SER A 48 -7.63 -12.01 -3.32
N PHE A 49 -8.70 -11.27 -3.62
CA PHE A 49 -10.01 -11.83 -3.87
C PHE A 49 -10.54 -11.47 -5.26
N ASP A 50 -10.76 -12.47 -6.09
CA ASP A 50 -11.45 -12.32 -7.37
C ASP A 50 -12.96 -12.28 -7.14
N VAL A 51 -13.53 -11.08 -7.18
CA VAL A 51 -14.95 -10.84 -6.91
C VAL A 51 -15.85 -11.53 -7.95
N ALA A 52 -15.42 -11.59 -9.21
CA ALA A 52 -16.20 -12.20 -10.29
C ALA A 52 -16.20 -13.73 -10.20
N ARG A 53 -15.05 -14.34 -9.92
CA ARG A 53 -14.87 -15.79 -9.86
C ARG A 53 -15.09 -16.36 -8.47
N ARG A 54 -15.22 -15.52 -7.45
CA ARG A 54 -15.35 -15.88 -6.03
C ARG A 54 -14.19 -16.75 -5.54
N VAL A 55 -12.97 -16.38 -5.93
CA VAL A 55 -11.73 -17.08 -5.58
C VAL A 55 -10.90 -16.22 -4.64
N LEU A 56 -10.64 -16.74 -3.45
CA LEU A 56 -9.70 -16.19 -2.48
C LEU A 56 -8.33 -16.85 -2.71
N THR A 57 -7.34 -16.04 -3.02
CA THR A 57 -5.93 -16.46 -3.11
C THR A 57 -5.20 -16.01 -1.85
N LEU A 58 -4.57 -16.94 -1.16
CA LEU A 58 -3.74 -16.68 0.02
C LEU A 58 -2.27 -17.00 -0.29
N PRO A 59 -1.32 -16.15 0.13
CA PRO A 59 0.10 -16.40 -0.10
C PRO A 59 0.62 -17.57 0.75
N ASN A 60 1.63 -18.27 0.22
CA ASN A 60 2.40 -19.25 0.98
C ASN A 60 3.61 -18.58 1.63
N TRP A 61 3.39 -17.80 2.68
CA TRP A 61 4.48 -17.12 3.39
C TRP A 61 5.04 -17.98 4.52
N GLU A 62 6.31 -18.31 4.44
CA GLU A 62 6.98 -19.13 5.46
C GLU A 62 7.11 -18.44 6.82
N LYS A 63 7.15 -17.10 6.83
CA LYS A 63 7.35 -16.29 8.04
C LYS A 63 6.07 -15.65 8.57
N ALA A 64 4.94 -15.79 7.88
CA ALA A 64 3.69 -15.21 8.35
C ALA A 64 3.16 -15.92 9.58
N THR A 65 2.69 -15.13 10.55
CA THR A 65 2.06 -15.62 11.77
C THR A 65 0.60 -15.98 11.54
N GLU A 66 -0.02 -16.66 12.51
CA GLU A 66 -1.47 -16.91 12.51
C GLU A 66 -2.26 -15.60 12.47
N GLU A 67 -1.80 -14.57 13.18
CA GLU A 67 -2.39 -13.24 13.23
C GLU A 67 -2.40 -12.56 11.87
N VAL A 68 -1.30 -12.66 11.13
CA VAL A 68 -1.21 -12.11 9.77
C VAL A 68 -2.16 -12.83 8.82
N TYR A 69 -2.22 -14.17 8.86
CA TYR A 69 -3.17 -14.91 8.03
C TYR A 69 -4.63 -14.62 8.38
N ASP A 70 -4.97 -14.47 9.66
CA ASP A 70 -6.32 -14.10 10.09
C ASP A 70 -6.70 -12.69 9.59
N LEU A 71 -5.74 -11.74 9.61
CA LEU A 71 -5.91 -10.43 9.00
C LEU A 71 -6.20 -10.55 7.50
N LEU A 72 -5.33 -11.26 6.74
CA LEU A 72 -5.48 -11.41 5.29
C LEU A 72 -6.83 -12.04 4.93
N VAL A 73 -7.22 -13.11 5.62
CA VAL A 73 -8.52 -13.76 5.41
C VAL A 73 -9.65 -12.78 5.69
N ALA A 74 -9.60 -12.05 6.80
CA ALA A 74 -10.65 -11.10 7.17
C ALA A 74 -10.77 -9.95 6.16
N HIS A 75 -9.65 -9.45 5.65
CA HIS A 75 -9.60 -8.40 4.64
C HIS A 75 -10.23 -8.88 3.33
N GLU A 76 -9.77 -9.99 2.78
CA GLU A 76 -10.25 -10.51 1.50
C GLU A 76 -11.73 -10.96 1.56
N VAL A 77 -12.18 -11.48 2.70
CA VAL A 77 -13.60 -11.74 2.93
C VAL A 77 -14.40 -10.44 2.98
N GLY A 78 -13.81 -9.34 3.40
CA GLY A 78 -14.40 -8.00 3.28
C GLY A 78 -14.75 -7.67 1.84
N HIS A 79 -13.83 -7.89 0.89
CA HIS A 79 -14.11 -7.75 -0.54
C HIS A 79 -15.20 -8.72 -1.02
N ALA A 80 -15.16 -9.98 -0.54
CA ALA A 80 -16.19 -10.95 -0.89
C ALA A 80 -17.61 -10.50 -0.49
N LEU A 81 -17.75 -9.85 0.65
CA LEU A 81 -19.05 -9.45 1.20
C LEU A 81 -19.54 -8.08 0.69
N PHE A 82 -18.62 -7.14 0.44
CA PHE A 82 -18.97 -5.74 0.32
C PHE A 82 -18.54 -5.09 -0.98
N THR A 83 -17.55 -5.64 -1.71
CA THR A 83 -17.12 -5.06 -2.99
C THR A 83 -18.00 -5.57 -4.12
N PRO A 84 -18.66 -4.68 -4.89
CA PRO A 84 -19.53 -5.08 -5.98
C PRO A 84 -18.74 -5.64 -7.17
N ASN A 85 -19.31 -6.66 -7.82
CA ASN A 85 -18.76 -7.19 -9.07
C ASN A 85 -19.13 -6.26 -10.23
N ARG A 86 -18.29 -5.25 -10.49
CA ARG A 86 -18.46 -4.30 -11.61
C ARG A 86 -17.11 -4.03 -12.27
N GLN A 87 -17.13 -3.50 -13.48
CA GLN A 87 -15.92 -3.01 -14.16
C GLN A 87 -15.48 -1.67 -13.55
N TRP A 88 -14.17 -1.47 -13.47
CA TRP A 88 -13.55 -0.27 -12.89
C TRP A 88 -12.82 0.57 -13.95
N ASP A 89 -12.89 0.17 -15.23
CA ASP A 89 -12.14 0.81 -16.31
C ASP A 89 -12.65 2.21 -16.66
N ASP A 90 -13.95 2.46 -16.39
CA ASP A 90 -14.60 3.74 -16.66
C ASP A 90 -14.68 4.65 -15.42
N LEU A 91 -13.93 4.36 -14.37
CA LEU A 91 -13.96 5.16 -13.14
C LEU A 91 -13.12 6.43 -13.28
N PRO A 92 -13.49 7.53 -12.61
CA PRO A 92 -12.91 8.86 -12.83
C PRO A 92 -11.54 9.09 -12.18
N CYS A 93 -10.96 8.08 -11.56
CA CYS A 93 -9.64 8.15 -10.95
C CYS A 93 -8.92 6.78 -11.01
N PRO A 94 -7.59 6.73 -10.77
CA PRO A 94 -6.83 5.49 -10.78
C PRO A 94 -7.38 4.43 -9.83
N LYS A 95 -7.43 3.18 -10.28
CA LYS A 95 -7.91 2.03 -9.49
C LYS A 95 -7.15 1.87 -8.16
N SER A 96 -5.86 2.19 -8.14
CA SER A 96 -5.04 2.14 -6.94
C SER A 96 -5.57 3.01 -5.80
N ILE A 97 -6.07 4.20 -6.12
CA ILE A 97 -6.64 5.12 -5.13
C ILE A 97 -8.00 4.59 -4.66
N ILE A 98 -8.83 4.06 -5.59
CA ILE A 98 -10.12 3.45 -5.22
C ILE A 98 -9.89 2.22 -4.34
N ASN A 99 -8.86 1.41 -4.58
CA ASN A 99 -8.53 0.28 -3.71
C ASN A 99 -8.25 0.74 -2.28
N VAL A 100 -7.51 1.83 -2.08
CA VAL A 100 -7.20 2.35 -0.74
C VAL A 100 -8.48 2.77 0.01
N THR A 101 -9.38 3.49 -0.65
CA THR A 101 -10.64 3.93 -0.03
C THR A 101 -11.61 2.78 0.18
N GLU A 102 -11.65 1.82 -0.73
CA GLU A 102 -12.46 0.60 -0.61
C GLU A 102 -11.94 -0.30 0.51
N ASP A 103 -10.62 -0.48 0.63
CA ASP A 103 -10.01 -1.23 1.73
C ASP A 103 -10.41 -0.65 3.09
N ALA A 104 -10.31 0.67 3.26
CA ALA A 104 -10.73 1.35 4.48
C ALA A 104 -12.22 1.08 4.78
N ARG A 105 -13.08 1.17 3.76
CA ARG A 105 -14.51 0.94 3.88
C ARG A 105 -14.83 -0.51 4.26
N ILE A 106 -14.31 -1.49 3.52
CA ILE A 106 -14.62 -2.91 3.79
C ILE A 106 -14.12 -3.35 5.15
N GLU A 107 -12.94 -2.89 5.57
CA GLU A 107 -12.42 -3.21 6.90
C GLU A 107 -13.29 -2.62 8.01
N LYS A 108 -13.76 -1.38 7.85
CA LYS A 108 -14.72 -0.75 8.77
C LYS A 108 -16.00 -1.60 8.87
N LEU A 109 -16.56 -2.02 7.72
CA LEU A 109 -17.76 -2.85 7.68
C LEU A 109 -17.53 -4.23 8.31
N MET A 110 -16.37 -4.85 8.06
CA MET A 110 -15.98 -6.12 8.68
C MET A 110 -15.86 -6.00 10.19
N LYS A 111 -15.17 -4.96 10.69
CA LYS A 111 -15.01 -4.68 12.12
C LYS A 111 -16.37 -4.45 12.80
N ARG A 112 -17.33 -3.83 12.10
CA ARG A 112 -18.69 -3.60 12.57
C ARG A 112 -19.54 -4.88 12.57
N LYS A 113 -19.40 -5.71 11.52
CA LYS A 113 -20.14 -6.97 11.40
C LYS A 113 -19.66 -8.03 12.39
N TYR A 114 -18.37 -8.11 12.64
CA TYR A 114 -17.75 -9.14 13.47
C TYR A 114 -16.95 -8.51 14.63
N GLY A 115 -17.54 -8.44 15.82
CA GLY A 115 -16.95 -7.74 16.97
C GLY A 115 -15.58 -8.24 17.45
N GLY A 116 -15.13 -9.41 17.01
CA GLY A 116 -13.78 -9.93 17.27
C GLY A 116 -12.70 -9.38 16.34
N LEU A 117 -13.09 -8.95 15.14
CA LEU A 117 -12.14 -8.55 14.10
C LEU A 117 -11.32 -7.28 14.41
N PRO A 118 -11.81 -6.25 15.15
CA PRO A 118 -10.94 -5.12 15.51
C PRO A 118 -9.63 -5.55 16.14
N LYS A 119 -9.69 -6.58 17.02
CA LYS A 119 -8.49 -7.13 17.67
C LYS A 119 -7.61 -7.92 16.70
N THR A 120 -8.21 -8.66 15.76
CA THR A 120 -7.49 -9.41 14.73
C THR A 120 -6.76 -8.46 13.79
N PHE A 121 -7.44 -7.42 13.29
CA PHE A 121 -6.83 -6.39 12.43
C PHE A 121 -5.67 -5.70 13.16
N TYR A 122 -5.87 -5.23 14.38
CA TYR A 122 -4.81 -4.58 15.16
C TYR A 122 -3.57 -5.48 15.34
N ARG A 123 -3.77 -6.76 15.68
CA ARG A 123 -2.64 -7.70 15.88
C ARG A 123 -1.93 -8.00 14.58
N GLY A 124 -2.67 -8.27 13.51
CA GLY A 124 -2.11 -8.57 12.21
C GLY A 124 -1.31 -7.40 11.64
N TYR A 125 -1.84 -6.17 11.70
CA TYR A 125 -1.10 -4.99 11.26
C TYR A 125 0.13 -4.68 12.12
N ARG A 126 0.06 -4.89 13.42
CA ARG A 126 1.24 -4.76 14.29
C ARG A 126 2.34 -5.77 13.93
N GLU A 127 1.97 -7.00 13.57
CA GLU A 127 2.94 -8.02 13.12
C GLU A 127 3.54 -7.65 11.76
N LEU A 128 2.73 -7.14 10.82
CA LEU A 128 3.20 -6.66 9.52
C LEU A 128 4.16 -5.45 9.67
N ASP A 129 3.83 -4.51 10.55
CA ASP A 129 4.69 -3.37 10.87
C ASP A 129 6.03 -3.83 11.48
N ALA A 130 5.99 -4.78 12.43
CA ALA A 130 7.19 -5.35 13.03
C ALA A 130 8.07 -6.13 12.02
N MET A 131 7.52 -6.57 10.89
CA MET A 131 8.25 -7.21 9.79
C MET A 131 8.75 -6.20 8.75
N ASP A 132 8.55 -4.89 8.98
CA ASP A 132 8.83 -3.82 8.01
C ASP A 132 8.13 -4.02 6.64
N PHE A 133 6.92 -4.57 6.70
CA PHE A 133 6.15 -4.90 5.49
C PHE A 133 5.77 -3.64 4.69
N PHE A 134 5.44 -2.55 5.38
CA PHE A 134 5.03 -1.30 4.74
C PHE A 134 6.22 -0.45 4.26
N MET A 135 7.45 -0.80 4.66
CA MET A 135 8.68 -0.07 4.26
C MET A 135 8.55 1.45 4.46
N ILE A 136 8.00 1.85 5.61
CA ILE A 136 7.73 3.26 5.94
C ILE A 136 9.07 3.99 6.04
N PRO A 137 9.32 5.06 5.26
CA PRO A 137 10.54 5.84 5.37
C PRO A 137 10.61 6.57 6.72
N ASP A 138 11.84 6.86 7.19
CA ASP A 138 12.07 7.62 8.42
C ASP A 138 11.50 9.05 8.32
N ASP A 139 11.55 9.64 7.12
CA ASP A 139 10.95 10.93 6.82
C ASP A 139 9.54 10.72 6.26
N GLN A 140 8.54 11.12 7.02
CA GLN A 140 7.14 11.01 6.60
C GLN A 140 6.76 11.97 5.45
N ASP A 141 7.57 12.99 5.16
CA ASP A 141 7.33 13.89 4.03
C ASP A 141 7.65 13.22 2.69
N GLU A 142 8.39 12.12 2.68
CA GLU A 142 8.61 11.28 1.50
C GLU A 142 7.38 10.42 1.13
N ILE A 143 6.43 10.26 2.05
CA ILE A 143 5.22 9.45 1.82
C ILE A 143 4.17 10.31 1.10
N ASN A 144 3.69 9.85 -0.04
CA ASN A 144 2.62 10.56 -0.73
C ASN A 144 1.28 10.48 0.03
N LEU A 145 0.35 11.37 -0.32
CA LEU A 145 -0.92 11.53 0.40
C LEU A 145 -1.76 10.24 0.43
N VAL A 146 -1.85 9.50 -0.68
CA VAL A 146 -2.67 8.27 -0.72
C VAL A 146 -2.06 7.17 0.13
N ASP A 147 -0.73 7.07 0.17
CA ASP A 147 -0.05 6.10 1.02
C ASP A 147 -0.19 6.46 2.51
N LYS A 148 -0.13 7.76 2.87
CA LYS A 148 -0.43 8.23 4.23
C LYS A 148 -1.85 7.82 4.65
N ILE A 149 -2.84 8.01 3.78
CA ILE A 149 -4.23 7.61 4.04
C ILE A 149 -4.33 6.08 4.21
N ASN A 150 -3.71 5.30 3.32
CA ASN A 150 -3.69 3.85 3.42
C ASN A 150 -3.08 3.37 4.75
N LEU A 151 -1.92 3.91 5.12
CA LEU A 151 -1.26 3.60 6.39
C LEU A 151 -2.12 3.99 7.59
N HIS A 152 -2.79 5.14 7.54
CA HIS A 152 -3.68 5.58 8.62
C HIS A 152 -4.77 4.54 8.92
N PHE A 153 -5.45 4.02 7.90
CA PHE A 153 -6.54 3.05 8.09
C PHE A 153 -6.06 1.64 8.41
N LYS A 154 -4.88 1.24 7.95
CA LYS A 154 -4.29 -0.09 8.19
C LYS A 154 -3.49 -0.14 9.50
N SER A 155 -2.48 0.67 9.63
CA SER A 155 -1.53 0.63 10.74
C SER A 155 -1.52 1.86 11.64
N GLY A 156 -2.38 2.85 11.42
CA GLY A 156 -2.38 4.12 12.17
C GLY A 156 -2.53 3.98 13.69
N ALA A 157 -3.10 2.87 14.16
CA ALA A 157 -3.13 2.55 15.59
C ALA A 157 -1.76 2.08 16.15
N VAL A 158 -0.81 1.74 15.28
CA VAL A 158 0.55 1.29 15.61
C VAL A 158 1.54 2.38 15.24
N THR A 159 1.48 2.85 13.99
CA THR A 159 2.35 3.89 13.43
C THR A 159 1.48 5.01 12.88
N PRO A 160 1.22 6.09 13.66
CA PRO A 160 0.40 7.21 13.23
C PRO A 160 0.99 7.91 12.02
N SER A 161 0.13 8.27 11.06
CA SER A 161 0.50 9.11 9.91
C SER A 161 0.22 10.57 10.22
N GLU A 162 1.12 11.47 9.84
CA GLU A 162 0.95 12.91 9.98
C GLU A 162 0.40 13.51 8.68
N PHE A 163 -0.64 14.34 8.81
CA PHE A 163 -1.28 15.04 7.70
C PHE A 163 -1.11 16.55 7.84
N ALA A 164 -0.98 17.25 6.72
CA ALA A 164 -1.12 18.69 6.72
C ALA A 164 -2.57 19.07 7.12
N PRO A 165 -2.76 20.15 7.89
CA PRO A 165 -4.09 20.52 8.40
C PRO A 165 -5.17 20.65 7.32
N GLU A 166 -4.80 21.11 6.14
CA GLU A 166 -5.67 21.22 4.97
C GLU A 166 -6.07 19.87 4.36
N HIS A 167 -5.40 18.77 4.71
CA HIS A 167 -5.68 17.42 4.19
C HIS A 167 -6.34 16.50 5.22
N GLU A 168 -6.47 16.92 6.50
CA GLU A 168 -7.09 16.10 7.55
C GLU A 168 -8.52 15.68 7.21
N TYR A 169 -9.29 16.54 6.54
CA TYR A 169 -10.66 16.25 6.13
C TYR A 169 -10.78 15.01 5.21
N LEU A 170 -9.72 14.66 4.47
CA LEU A 170 -9.73 13.47 3.62
C LEU A 170 -9.76 12.18 4.45
N VAL A 171 -9.16 12.18 5.63
CA VAL A 171 -9.24 11.05 6.56
C VAL A 171 -10.67 10.85 7.03
N ASP A 172 -11.35 11.93 7.41
CA ASP A 172 -12.75 11.89 7.81
C ASP A 172 -13.65 11.43 6.66
N LEU A 173 -13.41 11.98 5.44
CA LEU A 173 -14.15 11.61 4.24
C LEU A 173 -14.07 10.10 3.96
N VAL A 174 -12.87 9.51 4.01
CA VAL A 174 -12.67 8.07 3.83
C VAL A 174 -13.28 7.29 5.00
N GLY A 175 -13.12 7.78 6.23
CA GLY A 175 -13.67 7.16 7.44
C GLY A 175 -15.19 7.04 7.44
N GLU A 176 -15.89 7.97 6.77
CA GLU A 176 -17.37 8.01 6.70
C GLU A 176 -17.96 7.16 5.57
N THR A 177 -17.15 6.63 4.62
CA THR A 177 -17.65 5.83 3.49
C THR A 177 -18.46 4.62 3.94
N GLU A 178 -19.67 4.45 3.42
CA GLU A 178 -20.56 3.31 3.70
C GLU A 178 -20.82 2.46 2.46
N THR A 179 -20.96 3.08 1.32
CA THR A 179 -21.20 2.43 0.02
C THR A 179 -19.93 2.40 -0.82
N PHE A 180 -19.92 1.59 -1.87
CA PHE A 180 -18.81 1.58 -2.83
C PHE A 180 -18.73 2.90 -3.60
N GLU A 181 -19.85 3.51 -3.86
CA GLU A 181 -19.97 4.84 -4.48
C GLU A 181 -19.29 5.91 -3.62
N ASP A 182 -19.50 5.89 -2.28
CA ASP A 182 -18.82 6.81 -1.36
C ASP A 182 -17.29 6.60 -1.42
N ALA A 183 -16.83 5.35 -1.54
CA ALA A 183 -15.40 5.06 -1.69
C ALA A 183 -14.83 5.64 -2.99
N ILE A 184 -15.58 5.57 -4.10
CA ILE A 184 -15.19 6.20 -5.37
C ILE A 184 -15.13 7.73 -5.22
N GLU A 185 -16.15 8.34 -4.61
CA GLU A 185 -16.19 9.80 -4.41
C GLU A 185 -15.00 10.27 -3.56
N ALA A 186 -14.68 9.57 -2.47
CA ALA A 186 -13.52 9.85 -1.65
C ALA A 186 -12.20 9.68 -2.44
N ALA A 187 -12.08 8.63 -3.26
CA ALA A 187 -10.92 8.41 -4.11
C ALA A 187 -10.72 9.54 -5.15
N VAL A 188 -11.80 10.02 -5.76
CA VAL A 188 -11.78 11.14 -6.71
C VAL A 188 -11.30 12.41 -6.03
N GLU A 189 -11.74 12.67 -4.81
CA GLU A 189 -11.31 13.85 -4.07
C GLU A 189 -9.82 13.78 -3.70
N ILE A 190 -9.37 12.63 -3.20
CA ILE A 190 -7.93 12.39 -2.94
C ILE A 190 -7.11 12.62 -4.23
N TYR A 191 -7.56 12.08 -5.36
CA TYR A 191 -6.86 12.22 -6.64
C TYR A 191 -6.74 13.67 -7.09
N LYS A 192 -7.80 14.48 -6.94
CA LYS A 192 -7.74 15.93 -7.25
C LYS A 192 -6.71 16.64 -6.39
N VAL A 193 -6.72 16.40 -5.08
CA VAL A 193 -5.75 17.01 -4.16
C VAL A 193 -4.33 16.60 -4.52
N MET A 194 -4.09 15.32 -4.87
CA MET A 194 -2.78 14.87 -5.32
C MET A 194 -2.31 15.61 -6.59
N GLN A 195 -3.21 15.81 -7.57
CA GLN A 195 -2.89 16.57 -8.77
C GLN A 195 -2.56 18.05 -8.46
N GLU A 196 -3.26 18.65 -7.50
CA GLU A 196 -2.96 20.02 -7.06
C GLU A 196 -1.60 20.12 -6.37
N ILE A 197 -1.27 19.17 -5.49
CA ILE A 197 0.06 19.09 -4.83
C ILE A 197 1.17 18.95 -5.88
N GLU A 198 0.99 18.07 -6.87
CA GLU A 198 1.97 17.85 -7.91
C GLU A 198 2.20 19.11 -8.76
N LYS A 199 1.11 19.75 -9.17
CA LYS A 199 1.18 21.02 -9.91
C LYS A 199 1.88 22.14 -9.12
N GLN A 200 1.64 22.24 -7.82
CA GLN A 200 2.31 23.20 -6.96
C GLN A 200 3.82 22.93 -6.89
N LYS A 201 4.22 21.66 -6.70
CA LYS A 201 5.63 21.26 -6.69
C LYS A 201 6.35 21.55 -8.02
N GLU A 202 5.65 21.40 -9.15
CA GLU A 202 6.20 21.76 -10.45
C GLU A 202 6.42 23.27 -10.59
N LEU A 203 5.46 24.07 -10.14
CA LEU A 203 5.56 25.53 -10.18
C LEU A 203 6.70 26.04 -9.27
N GLU A 204 6.86 25.47 -8.09
CA GLU A 204 7.96 25.80 -7.17
C GLU A 204 9.32 25.47 -7.80
N LYS A 205 9.48 24.31 -8.42
CA LYS A 205 10.71 23.93 -9.13
C LYS A 205 11.05 24.88 -10.28
N LEU A 206 10.04 25.34 -11.02
CA LEU A 206 10.23 26.31 -12.12
C LEU A 206 10.67 27.66 -11.57
N ALA A 207 10.07 28.13 -10.47
CA ALA A 207 10.45 29.40 -9.83
C ALA A 207 11.89 29.35 -9.29
N GLU A 208 12.31 28.25 -8.65
CA GLU A 208 13.68 28.07 -8.17
C GLU A 208 14.71 28.06 -9.33
N THR A 209 14.31 27.56 -10.52
CA THR A 209 15.20 27.53 -11.69
C THR A 209 15.37 28.94 -12.29
N GLU A 210 14.32 29.77 -12.29
CA GLU A 210 14.37 31.14 -12.77
C GLU A 210 15.21 32.04 -11.84
N GLU A 211 15.13 31.87 -10.52
CA GLU A 211 15.99 32.64 -9.56
C GLU A 211 17.45 32.23 -9.65
N GLY A 212 17.76 30.99 -10.04
CA GLY A 212 19.17 30.53 -10.22
C GLY A 212 19.83 31.03 -11.49
N GLU A 213 19.09 31.47 -12.50
CA GLU A 213 19.66 32.00 -13.77
C GLU A 213 20.00 33.51 -13.75
N GLU A 214 19.50 34.28 -12.78
CA GLU A 214 19.82 35.69 -12.67
C GLU A 214 21.24 35.99 -12.12
N GLU A 215 21.94 35.03 -11.50
CA GLU A 215 23.31 35.20 -10.99
C GLU A 215 24.43 34.78 -11.97
N GLY A 216 24.10 34.27 -13.17
CA GLY A 216 25.08 33.77 -14.14
C GLY A 216 24.88 34.32 -15.54
N GLY A 217 25.20 35.60 -15.80
CA GLY A 217 25.20 36.16 -17.14
C GLY A 217 26.19 35.45 -18.08
N GLY A 218 25.70 34.67 -19.04
CA GLY A 218 26.48 33.98 -20.08
C GLY A 218 25.62 33.53 -21.25
N SER A 219 25.66 34.32 -22.33
CA SER A 219 25.10 34.08 -23.66
C SER A 219 25.36 32.66 -24.19
N GLY A 220 24.33 31.97 -24.70
CA GLY A 220 24.57 30.76 -25.52
C GLY A 220 23.33 29.97 -25.91
N ASN A 221 22.79 30.28 -27.06
CA ASN A 221 22.22 29.39 -28.05
C ASN A 221 20.94 28.57 -27.75
N LEU A 222 19.87 29.01 -28.39
CA LEU A 222 18.59 28.31 -28.57
C LEU A 222 18.78 26.95 -29.28
N GLY A 223 18.42 25.86 -28.60
CA GLY A 223 18.24 24.54 -29.17
C GLY A 223 16.85 24.05 -28.83
N GLU A 224 15.98 23.99 -29.84
CA GLU A 224 14.63 23.43 -29.78
C GLU A 224 14.69 21.93 -29.42
N GLY A 225 13.89 21.51 -28.46
CA GLY A 225 13.70 20.11 -28.09
C GLY A 225 12.90 19.97 -26.81
N GLU A 226 11.62 20.41 -26.82
CA GLU A 226 10.65 20.04 -25.80
C GLU A 226 10.41 18.53 -25.84
N GLN A 227 11.09 17.78 -24.98
CA GLN A 227 10.63 16.46 -24.57
C GLN A 227 9.89 16.64 -23.25
N THR A 228 8.57 16.54 -23.33
CA THR A 228 7.73 16.32 -22.13
C THR A 228 8.25 15.09 -21.39
N PRO A 229 8.49 15.17 -20.06
CA PRO A 229 8.82 13.97 -19.31
C PRO A 229 7.66 12.99 -19.43
N ASP A 230 7.97 11.77 -19.91
CA ASP A 230 7.03 10.65 -19.84
C ASP A 230 6.70 10.42 -18.37
N LEU A 231 5.51 10.86 -17.96
CA LEU A 231 4.88 10.42 -16.73
C LEU A 231 4.77 8.90 -16.83
N GLU A 232 5.51 8.16 -16.02
CA GLU A 232 5.27 6.74 -15.83
C GLU A 232 3.84 6.60 -15.32
N ILE A 233 2.93 6.35 -16.25
CA ILE A 233 1.55 5.99 -15.96
C ILE A 233 1.64 4.65 -15.24
N ILE A 234 1.45 4.69 -13.93
CA ILE A 234 1.27 3.47 -13.13
C ILE A 234 0.13 2.70 -13.78
N ASP A 235 0.42 1.49 -14.29
CA ASP A 235 -0.55 0.66 -14.98
C ASP A 235 -1.78 0.45 -14.08
N PRO A 236 -2.97 0.98 -14.42
CA PRO A 236 -4.15 0.88 -13.58
C PRO A 236 -4.68 -0.55 -13.41
N ASN A 237 -4.09 -1.53 -14.13
CA ASN A 237 -4.46 -2.94 -14.07
C ASN A 237 -3.53 -3.80 -13.20
N GLN A 238 -2.46 -3.24 -12.65
CA GLN A 238 -1.65 -4.00 -11.70
C GLN A 238 -2.33 -3.97 -10.32
N PRO A 239 -2.46 -5.14 -9.65
CA PRO A 239 -2.75 -5.17 -8.23
C PRO A 239 -1.71 -4.32 -7.52
N TRP A 240 -2.10 -3.54 -6.54
CA TRP A 240 -1.19 -2.66 -5.79
C TRP A 240 -0.06 -3.51 -5.21
N ASP A 241 1.09 -3.44 -5.88
CA ASP A 241 2.26 -4.27 -5.58
C ASP A 241 3.18 -3.49 -4.65
N GLN A 242 3.02 -3.70 -3.36
CA GLN A 242 3.96 -3.21 -2.35
C GLN A 242 5.39 -3.79 -2.55
N GLY A 243 5.55 -4.79 -3.44
CA GLY A 243 6.83 -5.42 -3.76
C GLY A 243 7.66 -4.72 -4.84
N GLN A 244 7.10 -3.85 -5.68
CA GLN A 244 7.85 -3.23 -6.79
C GLN A 244 8.92 -2.23 -6.35
N GLN A 245 8.83 -1.64 -5.17
CA GLN A 245 9.90 -0.77 -4.64
C GLN A 245 11.19 -1.53 -4.30
N MET A 246 11.16 -2.85 -4.16
CA MET A 246 12.38 -3.64 -3.88
C MET A 246 13.31 -3.83 -5.09
N GLN A 247 12.84 -3.71 -6.32
CA GLN A 247 13.67 -4.00 -7.50
C GLN A 247 14.52 -2.83 -7.99
N GLN A 248 14.19 -1.58 -7.67
CA GLN A 248 14.97 -0.44 -8.18
C GLN A 248 16.24 -0.12 -7.39
N LYS A 249 16.39 -0.54 -6.12
CA LYS A 249 17.64 -0.35 -5.36
C LYS A 249 18.70 -1.43 -5.55
N GLY A 250 18.41 -2.54 -6.24
CA GLY A 250 19.32 -3.68 -6.43
C GLY A 250 20.25 -3.62 -7.65
N VAL A 251 20.11 -2.64 -8.56
CA VAL A 251 20.81 -2.66 -9.86
C VAL A 251 22.03 -1.72 -9.94
N GLN A 252 22.32 -0.90 -8.96
CA GLN A 252 23.44 0.06 -9.02
C GLN A 252 24.74 -0.31 -8.30
N GLU A 253 24.85 -1.47 -7.64
CA GLU A 253 26.11 -1.91 -7.02
C GLU A 253 26.73 -3.15 -7.69
N GLY A 254 26.97 -3.12 -8.98
CA GLY A 254 27.54 -4.26 -9.67
C GLY A 254 28.33 -3.96 -10.93
N LYS A 255 29.09 -2.87 -11.01
CA LYS A 255 30.09 -2.69 -12.09
C LYS A 255 31.22 -1.74 -11.67
N ALA A 256 32.17 -2.25 -10.94
CA ALA A 256 33.56 -1.78 -10.98
C ALA A 256 34.45 -2.83 -10.29
N SER A 257 35.14 -3.64 -11.04
CA SER A 257 36.52 -4.11 -10.89
C SER A 257 36.73 -5.42 -11.61
N GLY A 258 37.49 -5.36 -12.66
CA GLY A 258 37.95 -6.52 -13.41
C GLY A 258 38.80 -6.08 -14.58
N GLY A 259 39.96 -5.56 -14.28
CA GLY A 259 40.96 -5.28 -15.28
C GLY A 259 42.34 -5.72 -14.80
N ASN A 260 42.98 -6.55 -15.60
CA ASN A 260 44.41 -6.76 -15.72
C ASN A 260 45.13 -7.75 -14.78
N SER A 261 45.42 -8.94 -15.23
CA SER A 261 46.75 -9.37 -15.75
C SER A 261 46.58 -10.76 -16.27
#